data_80d2aaad888b6117dd433b438579f7f1
#
_entry.id   80d2aaad888b6117dd433b438579f7f1
#
_cell.length_a   1.000
_cell.length_b   1.000
_cell.length_c   1.000
_cell.angle_alpha   90.00
_cell.angle_beta   90.00
_cell.angle_gamma   90.00
#
_symmetry.space_group_name_H-M   'P 1'
#
loop_
_entity.id
_entity.type
_entity.pdbx_description
1 polymer ?
#
loop_
_entity_poly.entity_id
_entity_poly.type
_entity_poly.pdbx_seq_one_letter_code
_entity_poly.pdbx_strand_id
1 'polypeptide(L)' 'MPKFFFDLVDDKTIFDKKGVSLPNEKEARRYAITFARELMQTQPELLGESWQEWSVQVCNGKFDRIMKVPVVDADERKS' A
#
# COMPACT_ATOMS: atom_id res chain seq x y z
N MET A 1 -1.60 -19.37 -5.62
CA MET A 1 -2.11 -18.01 -5.79
C MET A 1 -0.94 -17.07 -6.09
N PRO A 2 -1.14 -16.05 -6.91
CA PRO A 2 -0.05 -15.11 -7.20
C PRO A 2 0.36 -14.34 -5.95
N LYS A 3 1.60 -13.94 -5.92
CA LYS A 3 2.17 -13.18 -4.81
C LYS A 3 2.26 -11.71 -5.20
N PHE A 4 1.86 -10.83 -4.30
CA PHE A 4 1.90 -9.39 -4.51
C PHE A 4 2.77 -8.75 -3.43
N PHE A 5 3.42 -7.66 -3.79
CA PHE A 5 4.27 -6.89 -2.88
C PHE A 5 3.70 -5.48 -2.74
N PHE A 6 3.69 -4.98 -1.52
CA PHE A 6 3.06 -3.71 -1.16
C PHE A 6 4.13 -2.77 -0.60
N ASP A 7 4.68 -1.94 -1.47
CA ASP A 7 5.73 -1.01 -1.10
C ASP A 7 5.11 0.33 -0.69
N LEU A 8 5.71 0.97 0.30
CA LEU A 8 5.32 2.32 0.72
C LEU A 8 6.21 3.32 0.02
N VAL A 9 5.62 4.23 -0.74
CA VAL A 9 6.35 5.16 -1.59
C VAL A 9 6.00 6.61 -1.28
N ASP A 10 7.02 7.42 -1.09
CA ASP A 10 6.98 8.88 -1.01
C ASP A 10 8.25 9.35 -1.74
N ASP A 11 9.02 10.30 -1.24
CA ASP A 11 10.37 10.56 -1.78
C ASP A 11 11.34 9.43 -1.42
N LYS A 12 10.98 8.59 -0.47
CA LYS A 12 11.68 7.35 -0.13
C LYS A 12 10.77 6.17 -0.44
N THR A 13 11.37 5.00 -0.62
CA THR A 13 10.61 3.77 -0.82
C THR A 13 10.94 2.78 0.29
N ILE A 14 9.90 2.27 0.94
CA ILE A 14 10.03 1.20 1.91
C ILE A 14 9.52 -0.07 1.24
N PHE A 15 10.43 -0.99 0.92
CA PHE A 15 10.10 -2.18 0.16
C PHE A 15 9.50 -3.27 1.04
N ASP A 16 8.46 -3.93 0.52
CA ASP A 16 7.92 -5.13 1.12
C ASP A 16 8.79 -6.31 0.68
N LYS A 17 9.41 -6.98 1.64
CA LYS A 17 10.31 -8.10 1.37
C LYS A 17 9.61 -9.45 1.45
N LYS A 18 8.41 -9.50 2.01
CA LYS A 18 7.70 -10.76 2.24
C LYS A 18 6.65 -11.05 1.18
N GLY A 19 5.88 -10.04 0.82
CA GLY A 19 4.76 -10.20 -0.09
C GLY A 19 3.58 -10.93 0.55
N VAL A 20 2.47 -10.97 -0.18
CA VAL A 20 1.24 -11.62 0.26
C VAL A 20 0.65 -12.38 -0.92
N SER A 21 0.23 -13.61 -0.69
CA SER A 21 -0.45 -14.41 -1.70
C SER A 21 -1.93 -14.06 -1.72
N LEU A 22 -2.44 -13.62 -2.86
CA LEU A 22 -3.82 -13.20 -3.04
C LEU A 22 -4.34 -13.73 -4.37
N PRO A 23 -5.66 -13.97 -4.50
CA PRO A 23 -6.18 -14.63 -5.69
C PRO A 23 -6.10 -13.79 -6.97
N ASN A 24 -6.18 -12.47 -6.87
CA ASN A 24 -6.21 -11.61 -8.06
C ASN A 24 -5.87 -10.17 -7.70
N GLU A 25 -5.81 -9.31 -8.73
CA GLU A 25 -5.48 -7.90 -8.54
C GLU A 25 -6.55 -7.13 -7.77
N LYS A 26 -7.80 -7.52 -7.90
CA LYS A 26 -8.89 -6.88 -7.16
C LYS A 26 -8.68 -7.05 -5.65
N GLU A 27 -8.31 -8.23 -5.22
CA GLU A 27 -8.02 -8.50 -3.81
C GLU A 27 -6.72 -7.81 -3.38
N ALA A 28 -5.75 -7.69 -4.28
CA ALA A 28 -4.52 -6.93 -4.00
C ALA A 28 -4.84 -5.47 -3.73
N ARG A 29 -5.76 -4.88 -4.50
CA ARG A 29 -6.17 -3.50 -4.28
C ARG A 29 -6.85 -3.32 -2.93
N ARG A 30 -7.74 -4.24 -2.58
CA ARG A 30 -8.41 -4.21 -1.27
C ARG A 30 -7.41 -4.33 -0.14
N TYR A 31 -6.42 -5.20 -0.28
CA TYR A 31 -5.37 -5.36 0.70
C TYR A 31 -4.56 -4.07 0.85
N ALA A 32 -4.23 -3.41 -0.27
CA ALA A 32 -3.46 -2.17 -0.24
C ALA A 32 -4.21 -1.08 0.53
N ILE A 33 -5.53 -0.96 0.33
CA ILE A 33 -6.36 0.01 1.03
C ILE A 33 -6.37 -0.29 2.53
N THR A 34 -6.54 -1.56 2.89
CA THR A 34 -6.54 -1.97 4.30
C THR A 34 -5.17 -1.70 4.94
N PHE A 35 -4.10 -2.02 4.23
CA PHE A 35 -2.74 -1.79 4.69
C PHE A 35 -2.49 -0.30 4.96
N ALA A 36 -2.89 0.57 4.02
CA ALA A 36 -2.74 2.02 4.20
C ALA A 36 -3.54 2.53 5.40
N ARG A 37 -4.75 2.03 5.55
CA ARG A 37 -5.63 2.42 6.68
C ARG A 37 -5.02 2.01 8.01
N GLU A 38 -4.49 0.79 8.09
CA GLU A 38 -3.86 0.31 9.32
C GLU A 38 -2.62 1.12 9.66
N LEU A 39 -1.84 1.51 8.67
CA LEU A 39 -0.66 2.34 8.91
C LEU A 39 -1.02 3.68 9.53
N MET A 40 -2.10 4.29 9.04
CA MET A 40 -2.56 5.57 9.60
C MET A 40 -2.99 5.43 11.05
N GLN A 41 -3.52 4.28 11.44
CA GLN A 41 -4.03 4.04 12.79
C GLN A 41 -2.94 3.57 13.75
N THR A 42 -2.01 2.73 13.28
CA THR A 42 -1.05 2.06 14.16
C THR A 42 0.32 2.68 14.16
N GLN A 43 0.71 3.33 13.07
CA GLN A 43 2.05 3.92 12.93
C GLN A 43 1.99 5.30 12.30
N PRO A 44 1.26 6.24 12.91
CA PRO A 44 1.14 7.58 12.34
C PRO A 44 2.48 8.31 12.24
N GLU A 45 3.42 8.04 13.14
CA GLU A 45 4.73 8.69 13.09
C GLU A 45 5.59 8.19 11.92
N LEU A 46 5.34 7.00 11.39
CA LEU A 46 6.03 6.52 10.20
C LEU A 46 5.69 7.37 8.98
N LEU A 47 4.43 7.73 8.86
CA LEU A 47 3.94 8.55 7.75
C LEU A 47 4.21 10.03 7.96
N GLY A 48 4.20 10.49 9.23
CA GLY A 48 4.47 11.87 9.59
C GLY A 48 3.38 12.83 9.14
N GLU A 49 3.73 14.12 9.06
CA GLU A 49 2.80 15.16 8.65
C GLU A 49 2.48 15.10 7.16
N SER A 50 3.35 14.48 6.37
CA SER A 50 3.17 14.37 4.93
C SER A 50 2.50 13.05 4.52
N TRP A 51 1.71 12.46 5.40
CA TRP A 51 1.06 11.16 5.13
C TRP A 51 0.22 11.18 3.84
N GLN A 52 -0.30 12.34 3.47
CA GLN A 52 -1.12 12.47 2.26
C GLN A 52 -0.32 12.28 0.98
N GLU A 53 0.99 12.40 1.04
CA GLU A 53 1.87 12.23 -0.11
C GLU A 53 2.31 10.79 -0.30
N TRP A 54 2.09 9.94 0.70
CA TRP A 54 2.45 8.53 0.63
C TRP A 54 1.48 7.75 -0.24
N SER A 55 2.00 6.70 -0.86
CA SER A 55 1.19 5.77 -1.66
C SER A 55 1.65 4.36 -1.39
N VAL A 56 0.72 3.40 -1.54
CA VAL A 56 1.06 1.98 -1.54
C VAL A 56 1.20 1.55 -3.00
N GLN A 57 2.40 1.13 -3.37
CA GLN A 57 2.68 0.65 -4.70
C GLN A 57 2.59 -0.87 -4.70
N VAL A 58 1.72 -1.42 -5.54
CA VAL A 58 1.53 -2.87 -5.61
C VAL A 58 2.30 -3.42 -6.80
N CYS A 59 3.13 -4.42 -6.52
CA CYS A 59 3.89 -5.13 -7.54
C CYS A 59 3.46 -6.58 -7.59
N ASN A 60 3.55 -7.19 -8.78
CA ASN A 60 3.27 -8.62 -8.92
C ASN A 60 4.52 -9.45 -8.57
N GLY A 61 4.44 -10.77 -8.72
CA GLY A 61 5.55 -11.67 -8.40
C GLY A 61 6.80 -11.47 -9.25
N LYS A 62 6.68 -10.73 -10.36
CA LYS A 62 7.81 -10.38 -11.22
C LYS A 62 8.34 -8.98 -10.92
N PHE A 63 7.84 -8.35 -9.86
CA PHE A 63 8.17 -7.00 -9.45
C PHE A 63 7.74 -5.92 -10.44
N ASP A 64 6.77 -6.24 -11.32
CA ASP A 64 6.15 -5.23 -12.16
C ASP A 64 5.13 -4.46 -11.34
N ARG A 65 5.17 -3.13 -11.47
CA ARG A 65 4.18 -2.27 -10.80
C ARG A 65 2.85 -2.38 -11.53
N ILE A 66 1.84 -2.85 -10.81
CA ILE A 66 0.52 -3.06 -11.41
C ILE A 66 -0.50 -2.02 -10.96
N MET A 67 -0.27 -1.37 -9.81
CA MET A 67 -1.14 -0.29 -9.35
C MET A 67 -0.44 0.53 -8.29
N LYS A 68 -0.99 1.72 -8.03
CA LYS A 68 -0.53 2.61 -6.97
C LYS A 68 -1.76 3.18 -6.28
N VAL A 69 -1.86 2.96 -4.98
CA VAL A 69 -3.01 3.40 -4.19
C VAL A 69 -2.54 4.49 -3.24
N PRO A 70 -2.95 5.74 -3.46
CA PRO A 70 -2.59 6.82 -2.53
C PRO A 70 -3.17 6.54 -1.14
N VAL A 71 -2.38 6.80 -0.10
CA VAL A 71 -2.84 6.59 1.28
C VAL A 71 -4.08 7.42 1.56
N VAL A 72 -4.17 8.61 0.99
CA VAL A 72 -5.32 9.49 1.17
C VAL A 72 -6.61 8.85 0.68
N ASP A 73 -6.56 7.97 -0.32
CA ASP A 73 -7.74 7.27 -0.83
C ASP A 73 -8.27 6.21 0.14
N ALA A 74 -7.44 5.78 1.09
CA ALA A 74 -7.83 4.81 2.10
C ALA A 74 -8.41 5.49 3.35
N ASP A 75 -8.39 6.80 3.43
CA ASP A 75 -8.88 7.57 4.58
C ASP A 75 -10.41 7.56 4.58
N GLU A 76 -10.99 6.96 5.61
CA GLU A 76 -12.45 6.87 5.75
C GLU A 76 -13.11 8.23 5.91
N ARG A 77 -12.37 9.21 6.42
CA ARG A 77 -12.90 10.55 6.63
C ARG A 77 -13.09 11.32 5.33
N LYS A 78 -12.52 10.81 4.25
CA LYS A 78 -12.58 11.45 2.94
C LYS A 78 -13.95 11.33 2.28
N SER A 79 -14.69 10.29 2.58
CA SER A 79 -15.96 9.98 1.92
C SER A 79 -17.07 10.99 2.23
#